data_392d75f514cdfc187623553c069a1c69
#
_entry.id   392d75f514cdfc187623553c069a1c69
#
_cell.length_a   1.000
_cell.length_b   1.000
_cell.length_c   1.000
_cell.angle_alpha   90.00
_cell.angle_beta   90.00
_cell.angle_gamma   90.00
#
_symmetry.space_group_name_H-M   'P 1'
#
loop_
_entity.id
_entity.type
_entity.pdbx_description
1 polymer ?
#
loop_
_entity_poly.entity_id
_entity_poly.type
_entity_poly.pdbx_seq_one_letter_code
_entity_poly.pdbx_strand_id
1 'polypeptide(L)'
;MKITKLSRRQTQIIIITTGLLLFLITIVYSVKTDIKAVARQMDETLKYVKEQCYIYNRYNEASQTKGLMRAIENAQQVNRNLTYTKDEVTKDKLKTYAEEQKLTGIIILDVNGKVKCEYSTDNLNSRALQNEIQKKTVLDVVAYPRKTYAASIVLEDGSQVDLAAYGRSDEKGIIITFYHTTAEYARNYNLTIQSLLSGYDTYSSGMIVVTDGKNVVASNDENLIGLSSEGINIIQQVKQKPANKLVRVSDRKCRYIGRMTKGRDYYVYMFIDEQMAFASVFKNLLVVLLLYIFVVASVFAFRRRSNAQLLKIQMMQEEAYKQKLLQEAQRADMANNAKTEFLQRMSHDIRTPINGIRGMIE
;
A
#
# COMPACT_ATOMS: atom_id res chain seq x y z
N MET A 1 -55.13 -9.50 14.06
CA MET A 1 -53.99 -9.92 13.30
C MET A 1 -53.45 -11.21 13.92
N LYS A 2 -53.66 -12.38 13.29
CA LYS A 2 -53.22 -13.69 13.80
C LYS A 2 -51.68 -13.75 13.61
N ILE A 3 -50.93 -13.53 14.67
CA ILE A 3 -49.50 -13.79 14.67
C ILE A 3 -49.32 -15.30 14.63
N THR A 4 -49.04 -15.84 13.47
CA THR A 4 -48.75 -17.27 13.27
C THR A 4 -47.49 -17.58 14.10
N LYS A 5 -47.66 -18.39 15.16
CA LYS A 5 -46.51 -18.89 15.95
C LYS A 5 -45.63 -19.72 15.03
N LEU A 6 -44.48 -19.14 14.63
CA LEU A 6 -43.44 -19.89 13.90
C LEU A 6 -43.01 -21.13 14.70
N SER A 7 -42.94 -22.26 14.02
CA SER A 7 -42.42 -23.48 14.63
C SER A 7 -40.96 -23.28 15.07
N ARG A 8 -40.52 -24.03 16.07
CA ARG A 8 -39.14 -23.99 16.55
C ARG A 8 -38.10 -24.18 15.42
N ARG A 9 -38.42 -25.04 14.47
CA ARG A 9 -37.60 -25.35 13.31
C ARG A 9 -37.52 -24.18 12.31
N GLN A 10 -38.64 -23.51 12.05
CA GLN A 10 -38.69 -22.32 11.19
C GLN A 10 -37.89 -21.16 11.79
N THR A 11 -37.98 -20.95 13.10
CA THR A 11 -37.19 -19.92 13.78
C THR A 11 -35.69 -20.19 13.67
N GLN A 12 -35.27 -21.43 13.83
CA GLN A 12 -33.82 -21.79 13.69
C GLN A 12 -33.34 -21.56 12.24
N ILE A 13 -34.14 -21.93 11.22
CA ILE A 13 -33.81 -21.69 9.83
C ILE A 13 -33.65 -20.19 9.54
N ILE A 14 -34.57 -19.36 10.03
CA ILE A 14 -34.54 -17.91 9.84
C ILE A 14 -33.26 -17.33 10.49
N ILE A 15 -32.90 -17.75 11.71
CA ILE A 15 -31.70 -17.30 12.39
C ILE A 15 -30.44 -17.68 11.55
N ILE A 16 -30.34 -18.91 11.09
CA ILE A 16 -29.20 -19.36 10.30
C ILE A 16 -29.10 -18.60 8.97
N THR A 17 -30.20 -18.46 8.24
CA THR A 17 -30.21 -17.79 6.93
C THR A 17 -29.92 -16.30 7.05
N THR A 18 -30.45 -15.60 8.06
CA THR A 18 -30.14 -14.19 8.31
C THR A 18 -28.68 -13.99 8.70
N GLY A 19 -28.11 -14.88 9.52
CA GLY A 19 -26.69 -14.86 9.86
C GLY A 19 -25.81 -15.02 8.63
N LEU A 20 -26.09 -16.02 7.81
CA LEU A 20 -25.34 -16.32 6.60
C LEU A 20 -25.41 -15.18 5.58
N LEU A 21 -26.56 -14.56 5.42
CA LEU A 21 -26.77 -13.39 4.57
C LEU A 21 -25.97 -12.18 5.07
N LEU A 22 -25.98 -11.91 6.38
CA LEU A 22 -25.20 -10.84 7.02
C LEU A 22 -23.69 -11.03 6.78
N PHE A 23 -23.17 -12.24 6.96
CA PHE A 23 -21.76 -12.54 6.69
C PHE A 23 -21.41 -12.33 5.22
N LEU A 24 -22.26 -12.79 4.29
CA LEU A 24 -22.02 -12.59 2.86
C LEU A 24 -21.97 -11.11 2.49
N ILE A 25 -22.92 -10.31 2.97
CA ILE A 25 -22.97 -8.87 2.73
C ILE A 25 -21.71 -8.20 3.31
N THR A 26 -21.29 -8.58 4.53
CA THR A 26 -20.09 -8.03 5.17
C THR A 26 -18.83 -8.34 4.37
N ILE A 27 -18.68 -9.58 3.88
CA ILE A 27 -17.53 -9.96 3.03
C ILE A 27 -17.49 -9.11 1.77
N VAL A 28 -18.60 -9.06 1.02
CA VAL A 28 -18.67 -8.31 -0.25
C VAL A 28 -18.38 -6.82 -0.03
N TYR A 29 -18.97 -6.24 1.01
CA TYR A 29 -18.75 -4.82 1.34
C TYR A 29 -17.30 -4.54 1.75
N SER A 30 -16.73 -5.34 2.66
CA SER A 30 -15.35 -5.17 3.13
C SER A 30 -14.35 -5.35 1.98
N VAL A 31 -14.48 -6.41 1.19
CA VAL A 31 -13.59 -6.63 0.02
C VAL A 31 -13.67 -5.46 -0.96
N LYS A 32 -14.86 -4.96 -1.26
CA LYS A 32 -15.03 -3.81 -2.18
C LYS A 32 -14.40 -2.53 -1.61
N THR A 33 -14.51 -2.32 -0.31
CA THR A 33 -13.94 -1.15 0.37
C THR A 33 -12.42 -1.24 0.42
N ASP A 34 -11.88 -2.41 0.76
CA ASP A 34 -10.44 -2.65 0.82
C ASP A 34 -9.77 -2.51 -0.55
N ILE A 35 -10.37 -3.07 -1.61
CA ILE A 35 -9.86 -2.88 -2.98
C ILE A 35 -9.81 -1.41 -3.36
N LYS A 36 -10.83 -0.62 -2.99
CA LYS A 36 -10.83 0.83 -3.25
C LYS A 36 -9.74 1.56 -2.45
N ALA A 37 -9.55 1.20 -1.19
CA ALA A 37 -8.52 1.79 -0.33
C ALA A 37 -7.12 1.48 -0.86
N VAL A 38 -6.84 0.21 -1.18
CA VAL A 38 -5.59 -0.23 -1.79
C VAL A 38 -5.33 0.48 -3.12
N ALA A 39 -6.36 0.57 -3.98
CA ALA A 39 -6.25 1.26 -5.27
C ALA A 39 -5.86 2.73 -5.10
N ARG A 40 -6.47 3.42 -4.13
CA ARG A 40 -6.18 4.83 -3.82
C ARG A 40 -4.76 5.00 -3.28
N GLN A 41 -4.38 4.19 -2.28
CA GLN A 41 -3.03 4.23 -1.70
C GLN A 41 -1.97 4.00 -2.78
N MET A 42 -2.15 2.98 -3.63
CA MET A 42 -1.21 2.71 -4.73
C MET A 42 -1.15 3.86 -5.74
N ASP A 43 -2.29 4.46 -6.05
CA ASP A 43 -2.34 5.59 -7.01
C ASP A 43 -1.59 6.81 -6.49
N GLU A 44 -1.84 7.18 -5.24
CA GLU A 44 -1.18 8.31 -4.57
C GLU A 44 0.33 8.08 -4.45
N THR A 45 0.75 6.90 -3.99
CA THR A 45 2.18 6.56 -3.85
C THR A 45 2.89 6.50 -5.21
N LEU A 46 2.32 5.81 -6.19
CA LEU A 46 2.90 5.70 -7.54
C LEU A 46 3.01 7.06 -8.22
N LYS A 47 2.00 7.92 -8.08
CA LYS A 47 2.03 9.28 -8.61
C LYS A 47 3.14 10.09 -7.96
N TYR A 48 3.23 10.06 -6.63
CA TYR A 48 4.27 10.78 -5.90
C TYR A 48 5.68 10.30 -6.30
N VAL A 49 5.94 8.99 -6.26
CA VAL A 49 7.26 8.45 -6.63
C VAL A 49 7.61 8.79 -8.08
N LYS A 50 6.66 8.68 -9.01
CA LYS A 50 6.86 9.07 -10.41
C LYS A 50 7.24 10.54 -10.56
N GLU A 51 6.55 11.45 -9.85
CA GLU A 51 6.84 12.88 -9.87
C GLU A 51 8.22 13.18 -9.28
N GLN A 52 8.59 12.53 -8.18
CA GLN A 52 9.91 12.69 -7.58
C GLN A 52 11.03 12.15 -8.48
N CYS A 53 10.84 10.99 -9.12
CA CYS A 53 11.79 10.48 -10.10
C CYS A 53 12.03 11.49 -11.24
N TYR A 54 10.97 12.14 -11.71
CA TYR A 54 11.09 13.18 -12.75
C TYR A 54 11.87 14.40 -12.26
N ILE A 55 11.58 14.88 -11.02
CA ILE A 55 12.27 16.02 -10.41
C ILE A 55 13.75 15.70 -10.21
N TYR A 56 14.08 14.52 -9.68
CA TYR A 56 15.46 14.10 -9.43
C TYR A 56 16.25 13.96 -10.75
N ASN A 57 15.63 13.40 -11.78
CA ASN A 57 16.25 13.27 -13.09
C ASN A 57 16.55 14.65 -13.69
N ARG A 58 15.59 15.57 -13.65
CA ARG A 58 15.79 16.94 -14.12
C ARG A 58 16.86 17.70 -13.34
N TYR A 59 16.90 17.49 -12.03
CA TYR A 59 17.94 18.11 -11.19
C TYR A 59 19.34 17.61 -11.61
N ASN A 60 19.47 16.30 -11.78
CA ASN A 60 20.74 15.69 -12.21
C ASN A 60 21.16 16.16 -13.62
N GLU A 61 20.23 16.20 -14.58
CA GLU A 61 20.47 16.76 -15.92
C GLU A 61 20.91 18.22 -15.87
N ALA A 62 20.24 19.05 -15.05
CA ALA A 62 20.60 20.45 -14.88
C ALA A 62 21.98 20.61 -14.24
N SER A 63 22.31 19.77 -13.26
CA SER A 63 23.64 19.76 -12.61
C SER A 63 24.73 19.37 -13.59
N GLN A 64 24.53 18.34 -14.41
CA GLN A 64 25.46 17.95 -15.48
C GLN A 64 25.64 19.08 -16.48
N THR A 65 24.54 19.68 -16.96
CA THR A 65 24.59 20.81 -17.90
C THR A 65 25.42 21.95 -17.34
N LYS A 66 25.25 22.29 -16.05
CA LYS A 66 26.03 23.32 -15.39
C LYS A 66 27.53 22.96 -15.31
N GLY A 67 27.87 21.70 -15.04
CA GLY A 67 29.24 21.19 -15.07
C GLY A 67 29.90 21.36 -16.45
N LEU A 68 29.16 20.94 -17.50
CA LEU A 68 29.64 21.08 -18.89
C LEU A 68 29.80 22.55 -19.32
N MET A 69 28.85 23.42 -18.99
CA MET A 69 28.97 24.85 -19.27
C MET A 69 30.20 25.46 -18.61
N ARG A 70 30.47 25.11 -17.37
CA ARG A 70 31.66 25.55 -16.65
C ARG A 70 32.96 25.02 -17.30
N ALA A 71 32.96 23.77 -17.78
CA ALA A 71 34.12 23.23 -18.52
C ALA A 71 34.38 24.01 -19.82
N ILE A 72 33.28 24.37 -20.57
CA ILE A 72 33.38 25.20 -21.78
C ILE A 72 33.94 26.57 -21.48
N GLU A 73 33.43 27.27 -20.47
CA GLU A 73 33.87 28.61 -20.07
C GLU A 73 35.35 28.60 -19.68
N ASN A 74 35.80 27.57 -18.97
CA ASN A 74 37.22 27.44 -18.57
C ASN A 74 38.11 27.10 -19.78
N ALA A 75 37.67 26.27 -20.73
CA ALA A 75 38.40 26.03 -21.98
C ALA A 75 38.60 27.33 -22.77
N GLN A 76 37.57 28.16 -22.86
CA GLN A 76 37.66 29.49 -23.46
C GLN A 76 38.59 30.43 -22.72
N GLN A 77 38.61 30.38 -21.37
CA GLN A 77 39.50 31.20 -20.57
C GLN A 77 40.96 30.78 -20.74
N VAL A 78 41.25 29.46 -20.75
CA VAL A 78 42.62 28.96 -21.07
C VAL A 78 43.03 29.39 -22.46
N ASN A 79 42.15 29.34 -23.46
CA ASN A 79 42.47 29.82 -24.79
C ASN A 79 42.77 31.32 -24.80
N ARG A 80 42.03 32.17 -24.10
CA ARG A 80 42.33 33.60 -23.97
C ARG A 80 43.72 33.81 -23.33
N ASN A 81 44.02 33.13 -22.22
CA ASN A 81 45.31 33.25 -21.54
C ASN A 81 46.47 32.87 -22.46
N LEU A 82 46.39 31.75 -23.18
CA LEU A 82 47.40 31.34 -24.12
C LEU A 82 47.63 32.32 -25.28
N THR A 83 46.52 32.91 -25.77
CA THR A 83 46.57 33.90 -26.87
C THR A 83 47.20 35.21 -26.44
N TYR A 84 46.98 35.65 -25.20
CA TYR A 84 47.55 36.89 -24.68
C TYR A 84 49.02 36.76 -24.32
N THR A 85 49.45 35.67 -23.67
CA THR A 85 50.82 35.52 -23.18
C THR A 85 51.78 35.15 -24.29
N LYS A 86 51.32 34.52 -25.39
CA LYS A 86 52.13 34.00 -26.50
C LYS A 86 53.32 33.13 -26.09
N ASP A 87 53.26 32.61 -24.89
CA ASP A 87 54.30 31.81 -24.31
C ASP A 87 54.20 30.35 -24.72
N GLU A 88 55.36 29.66 -24.66
CA GLU A 88 55.37 28.21 -24.87
C GLU A 88 54.53 27.48 -23.84
N VAL A 89 53.70 26.52 -24.31
CA VAL A 89 52.82 25.73 -23.43
C VAL A 89 53.67 24.71 -22.70
N THR A 90 53.87 24.98 -21.39
CA THR A 90 54.56 24.07 -20.48
C THR A 90 53.61 23.47 -19.43
N LYS A 91 54.02 22.34 -18.88
CA LYS A 91 53.25 21.67 -17.83
C LYS A 91 52.97 22.55 -16.61
N ASP A 92 53.95 23.39 -16.21
CA ASP A 92 53.85 24.31 -15.08
C ASP A 92 52.82 25.42 -15.35
N LYS A 93 52.72 25.93 -16.58
CA LYS A 93 51.66 26.86 -16.96
C LYS A 93 50.26 26.22 -16.93
N LEU A 94 50.13 25.00 -17.48
CA LEU A 94 48.88 24.31 -17.39
C LEU A 94 48.45 24.02 -15.96
N LYS A 95 49.43 23.74 -15.09
CA LYS A 95 49.20 23.62 -13.64
C LYS A 95 48.63 24.92 -13.06
N THR A 96 49.31 26.06 -13.30
CA THR A 96 48.85 27.36 -12.83
C THR A 96 47.41 27.66 -13.31
N TYR A 97 47.12 27.46 -14.59
CA TYR A 97 45.77 27.68 -15.12
C TYR A 97 44.72 26.72 -14.55
N ALA A 98 45.07 25.46 -14.30
CA ALA A 98 44.18 24.49 -13.66
C ALA A 98 43.88 24.88 -12.21
N GLU A 99 44.90 25.32 -11.44
CA GLU A 99 44.71 25.76 -10.05
C GLU A 99 43.87 27.03 -9.96
N GLU A 100 44.15 28.05 -10.79
CA GLU A 100 43.37 29.30 -10.84
C GLU A 100 41.89 29.07 -11.16
N GLN A 101 41.61 28.17 -12.09
CA GLN A 101 40.24 27.87 -12.56
C GLN A 101 39.60 26.71 -11.84
N LYS A 102 40.30 26.11 -10.87
CA LYS A 102 39.83 24.96 -10.10
C LYS A 102 39.43 23.77 -11.01
N LEU A 103 40.24 23.55 -12.04
CA LEU A 103 40.11 22.39 -12.94
C LEU A 103 40.87 21.20 -12.38
N THR A 104 40.40 19.99 -12.68
CA THR A 104 41.16 18.78 -12.39
C THR A 104 42.30 18.62 -13.40
N GLY A 105 42.07 19.00 -14.65
CA GLY A 105 43.17 18.95 -15.61
C GLY A 105 42.90 19.70 -16.90
N ILE A 106 43.98 19.86 -17.67
CA ILE A 106 43.99 20.49 -18.99
C ILE A 106 44.88 19.63 -19.90
N ILE A 107 44.36 19.32 -21.08
CA ILE A 107 45.10 18.59 -22.12
C ILE A 107 45.15 19.47 -23.40
N ILE A 108 46.36 19.60 -23.96
CA ILE A 108 46.54 20.29 -25.24
C ILE A 108 46.85 19.23 -26.28
N LEU A 109 46.05 19.21 -27.34
CA LEU A 109 46.27 18.34 -28.49
C LEU A 109 46.75 19.14 -29.71
N ASP A 110 47.49 18.47 -30.58
CA ASP A 110 47.80 18.97 -31.92
C ASP A 110 46.60 18.78 -32.87
N VAL A 111 46.76 19.15 -34.14
CA VAL A 111 45.71 19.02 -35.17
C VAL A 111 45.27 17.58 -35.45
N ASN A 112 46.14 16.62 -35.12
CA ASN A 112 45.91 15.19 -35.36
C ASN A 112 45.37 14.49 -34.12
N GLY A 113 45.13 15.23 -33.02
CA GLY A 113 44.64 14.67 -31.78
C GLY A 113 45.77 14.07 -30.89
N LYS A 114 47.04 14.27 -31.22
CA LYS A 114 48.15 13.81 -30.37
C LYS A 114 48.39 14.78 -29.21
N VAL A 115 48.56 14.24 -28.01
CA VAL A 115 48.83 15.03 -26.81
C VAL A 115 50.18 15.77 -26.97
N LYS A 116 50.16 17.10 -26.89
CA LYS A 116 51.30 17.99 -26.92
C LYS A 116 51.81 18.31 -25.49
N CYS A 117 50.88 18.60 -24.64
CA CYS A 117 51.16 18.87 -23.23
C CYS A 117 49.89 18.53 -22.39
N GLU A 118 50.07 18.02 -21.18
CA GLU A 118 48.95 17.70 -20.28
C GLU A 118 49.34 17.96 -18.84
N TYR A 119 48.35 18.35 -18.05
CA TYR A 119 48.40 18.43 -16.62
C TYR A 119 47.12 17.89 -16.02
N SER A 120 47.22 17.06 -14.98
CA SER A 120 46.14 16.61 -14.16
C SER A 120 46.54 16.44 -12.73
N THR A 121 45.70 16.87 -11.79
CA THR A 121 45.95 16.69 -10.34
C THR A 121 45.82 15.20 -9.95
N ASP A 122 44.98 14.45 -10.58
CA ASP A 122 44.59 13.08 -10.20
C ASP A 122 45.36 12.02 -11.00
N ASN A 123 46.29 12.42 -11.88
CA ASN A 123 46.99 11.53 -12.81
C ASN A 123 45.99 10.58 -13.56
N LEU A 124 44.87 11.13 -13.96
CA LEU A 124 43.76 10.38 -14.53
C LEU A 124 44.13 9.76 -15.86
N ASN A 125 44.47 8.47 -15.87
CA ASN A 125 44.77 7.70 -17.07
C ASN A 125 43.68 6.67 -17.30
N SER A 126 42.56 7.11 -17.87
CA SER A 126 41.42 6.24 -18.15
C SER A 126 41.30 6.00 -19.68
N ARG A 127 41.06 4.74 -20.04
CA ARG A 127 40.83 4.38 -21.46
C ARG A 127 39.56 5.08 -21.97
N ALA A 128 38.53 5.25 -21.13
CA ALA A 128 37.32 5.95 -21.52
C ALA A 128 37.58 7.41 -21.86
N LEU A 129 38.41 8.13 -21.06
CA LEU A 129 38.80 9.49 -21.39
C LEU A 129 39.66 9.56 -22.67
N GLN A 130 40.63 8.65 -22.84
CA GLN A 130 41.44 8.61 -24.05
C GLN A 130 40.59 8.36 -25.31
N ASN A 131 39.62 7.44 -25.23
CA ASN A 131 38.72 7.19 -26.35
C ASN A 131 37.84 8.41 -26.67
N GLU A 132 37.41 9.16 -25.65
CA GLU A 132 36.59 10.34 -25.84
C GLU A 132 37.33 11.47 -26.53
N ILE A 133 38.57 11.76 -26.10
CA ILE A 133 39.39 12.84 -26.69
C ILE A 133 39.82 12.56 -28.14
N GLN A 134 39.81 11.28 -28.55
CA GLN A 134 40.12 10.86 -29.93
C GLN A 134 38.89 10.83 -30.84
N LYS A 135 37.71 11.15 -30.37
CA LYS A 135 36.53 11.20 -31.20
C LYS A 135 36.64 12.27 -32.28
N LYS A 136 36.16 11.96 -33.49
CA LYS A 136 36.12 12.89 -34.60
C LYS A 136 35.41 14.22 -34.22
N THR A 137 34.37 14.17 -33.41
CA THR A 137 33.66 15.37 -32.93
C THR A 137 34.50 16.29 -32.06
N VAL A 138 35.46 15.76 -31.33
CA VAL A 138 36.46 16.53 -30.58
C VAL A 138 37.46 17.15 -31.51
N LEU A 139 37.97 16.35 -32.49
CA LEU A 139 38.96 16.82 -33.44
C LEU A 139 38.42 17.87 -34.41
N ASP A 140 37.13 17.81 -34.72
CA ASP A 140 36.44 18.75 -35.64
C ASP A 140 36.45 20.20 -35.11
N VAL A 141 36.71 20.45 -33.81
CA VAL A 141 36.78 21.83 -33.24
C VAL A 141 37.96 22.64 -33.84
N VAL A 142 39.00 21.98 -34.35
CA VAL A 142 40.09 22.64 -35.05
C VAL A 142 39.63 23.27 -36.35
N ALA A 143 38.82 22.53 -37.10
CA ALA A 143 38.26 22.96 -38.38
C ALA A 143 37.15 24.00 -38.21
N TYR A 144 36.48 23.99 -37.07
CA TYR A 144 35.38 24.86 -36.77
C TYR A 144 35.57 25.61 -35.42
N PRO A 145 36.41 26.67 -35.37
CA PRO A 145 36.80 27.35 -34.14
C PRO A 145 35.66 27.97 -33.35
N ARG A 146 34.47 28.14 -33.94
CA ARG A 146 33.26 28.60 -33.27
C ARG A 146 32.47 27.48 -32.59
N LYS A 147 32.81 26.22 -32.87
CA LYS A 147 32.20 25.07 -32.22
C LYS A 147 32.96 24.72 -30.95
N THR A 148 32.23 24.35 -29.95
CA THR A 148 32.75 23.72 -28.72
C THR A 148 32.18 22.32 -28.65
N TYR A 149 32.95 21.41 -28.13
CA TYR A 149 32.50 20.07 -27.80
C TYR A 149 32.48 19.96 -26.28
N ALA A 150 31.43 19.37 -25.71
CA ALA A 150 31.39 19.05 -24.30
C ALA A 150 30.70 17.70 -24.09
N ALA A 151 31.22 16.91 -23.16
CA ALA A 151 30.69 15.60 -22.83
C ALA A 151 30.89 15.29 -21.34
N SER A 152 29.96 14.55 -20.79
CA SER A 152 30.09 13.91 -19.48
C SER A 152 30.27 12.42 -19.71
N ILE A 153 31.33 11.83 -19.18
CA ILE A 153 31.65 10.41 -19.32
C ILE A 153 31.75 9.77 -17.95
N VAL A 154 31.28 8.52 -17.84
CA VAL A 154 31.47 7.69 -16.65
C VAL A 154 32.65 6.77 -16.90
N LEU A 155 33.61 6.75 -15.99
CA LEU A 155 34.78 5.92 -16.05
C LEU A 155 34.52 4.51 -15.51
N GLU A 156 35.51 3.61 -15.69
CA GLU A 156 35.40 2.20 -15.32
C GLU A 156 35.21 1.99 -13.80
N ASP A 157 35.71 2.92 -12.98
CA ASP A 157 35.58 2.91 -11.51
C ASP A 157 34.26 3.53 -11.01
N GLY A 158 33.40 4.01 -11.90
CA GLY A 158 32.15 4.71 -11.59
C GLY A 158 32.34 6.19 -11.27
N SER A 159 33.55 6.75 -11.41
CA SER A 159 33.79 8.19 -11.36
C SER A 159 33.29 8.87 -12.63
N GLN A 160 33.10 10.17 -12.59
CA GLN A 160 32.58 10.97 -13.70
C GLN A 160 33.57 12.04 -14.12
N VAL A 161 33.71 12.25 -15.42
CA VAL A 161 34.49 13.33 -15.98
C VAL A 161 33.62 14.20 -16.86
N ASP A 162 33.51 15.47 -16.51
CA ASP A 162 32.89 16.50 -17.35
C ASP A 162 33.99 17.21 -18.12
N LEU A 163 34.03 17.11 -19.40
CA LEU A 163 35.08 17.69 -20.26
C LEU A 163 34.49 18.62 -21.31
N ALA A 164 35.32 19.57 -21.73
CA ALA A 164 35.05 20.43 -22.86
C ALA A 164 36.29 20.57 -23.75
N ALA A 165 36.09 20.58 -25.06
CA ALA A 165 37.10 20.79 -26.06
C ALA A 165 36.86 22.10 -26.82
N TYR A 166 37.89 22.91 -26.99
CA TYR A 166 37.86 24.18 -27.68
C TYR A 166 39.06 24.34 -28.62
N GLY A 167 38.85 24.89 -29.80
CA GLY A 167 39.93 25.15 -30.74
C GLY A 167 40.83 26.27 -30.27
N ARG A 168 42.13 26.09 -30.34
CA ARG A 168 43.14 27.15 -30.02
C ARG A 168 43.07 28.27 -31.05
N SER A 169 43.28 29.51 -30.57
CA SER A 169 43.29 30.72 -31.42
C SER A 169 44.69 31.20 -31.75
N ASP A 170 45.68 30.86 -30.92
CA ASP A 170 47.08 31.23 -31.11
C ASP A 170 47.84 30.34 -32.10
N GLU A 171 47.58 29.06 -32.07
CA GLU A 171 48.08 28.07 -33.01
C GLU A 171 47.00 26.98 -33.30
N LYS A 172 47.22 26.20 -34.36
CA LYS A 172 46.31 25.08 -34.64
C LYS A 172 46.44 23.98 -33.62
N GLY A 173 45.34 23.72 -32.87
CA GLY A 173 45.29 22.68 -31.84
C GLY A 173 44.00 22.74 -31.04
N ILE A 174 43.90 21.89 -30.04
CA ILE A 174 42.70 21.73 -29.20
C ILE A 174 43.09 21.89 -27.76
N ILE A 175 42.31 22.64 -27.03
CA ILE A 175 42.33 22.73 -25.55
C ILE A 175 41.21 21.87 -25.03
N ILE A 176 41.52 20.93 -24.14
CA ILE A 176 40.56 20.17 -23.37
C ILE A 176 40.72 20.52 -21.93
N THR A 177 39.63 20.94 -21.33
CA THR A 177 39.52 21.15 -19.86
C THR A 177 38.58 20.12 -19.29
N PHE A 178 38.85 19.63 -18.09
CA PHE A 178 38.02 18.66 -17.48
C PHE A 178 37.97 18.78 -15.95
N TYR A 179 36.81 18.34 -15.40
CA TYR A 179 36.59 18.10 -14.00
C TYR A 179 36.42 16.60 -13.79
N HIS A 180 37.13 16.06 -12.84
CA HIS A 180 37.00 14.70 -12.38
C HIS A 180 36.24 14.70 -11.05
N THR A 181 35.14 13.95 -11.00
CA THR A 181 34.32 13.72 -9.81
C THR A 181 34.50 12.28 -9.40
N THR A 182 35.06 12.03 -8.21
CA THR A 182 35.28 10.68 -7.70
C THR A 182 33.96 9.90 -7.62
N ALA A 183 34.02 8.57 -7.75
CA ALA A 183 32.85 7.70 -7.70
C ALA A 183 32.07 7.84 -6.39
N GLU A 184 32.75 8.05 -5.27
CA GLU A 184 32.13 8.28 -3.98
C GLU A 184 31.35 9.60 -3.94
N TYR A 185 31.99 10.70 -4.41
CA TYR A 185 31.34 12.01 -4.45
C TYR A 185 30.16 12.01 -5.43
N ALA A 186 30.31 11.39 -6.61
CA ALA A 186 29.23 11.29 -7.59
C ALA A 186 28.00 10.54 -7.04
N ARG A 187 28.23 9.47 -6.28
CA ARG A 187 27.14 8.72 -5.59
C ARG A 187 26.47 9.53 -4.50
N ASN A 188 27.24 10.28 -3.70
CA ASN A 188 26.71 11.04 -2.57
C ASN A 188 26.08 12.37 -2.98
N TYR A 189 26.59 12.99 -4.06
CA TYR A 189 26.11 14.29 -4.53
C TYR A 189 24.87 14.18 -5.42
N ASN A 190 24.77 13.14 -6.23
CA ASN A 190 23.61 12.91 -7.07
C ASN A 190 22.44 12.45 -6.21
N LEU A 191 21.34 13.21 -6.26
CA LEU A 191 20.09 12.75 -5.69
C LEU A 191 19.67 11.45 -6.38
N THR A 192 19.75 10.34 -5.66
CA THR A 192 19.39 9.04 -6.19
C THR A 192 17.92 8.74 -5.90
N ILE A 193 17.25 8.08 -6.83
CA ILE A 193 15.88 7.60 -6.63
C ILE A 193 15.83 6.63 -5.45
N GLN A 194 16.95 5.94 -5.17
CA GLN A 194 17.08 5.06 -4.01
C GLN A 194 16.94 5.81 -2.68
N SER A 195 17.52 7.01 -2.56
CA SER A 195 17.39 7.81 -1.33
C SER A 195 15.94 8.25 -1.05
N LEU A 196 15.14 8.41 -2.09
CA LEU A 196 13.70 8.64 -1.95
C LEU A 196 12.98 7.45 -1.32
N LEU A 197 13.37 6.23 -1.71
CA LEU A 197 12.68 5.02 -1.27
C LEU A 197 13.14 4.51 0.10
N SER A 198 14.29 4.96 0.60
CA SER A 198 14.82 4.55 1.91
C SER A 198 13.90 4.89 3.10
N GLY A 199 12.99 5.85 2.94
CA GLY A 199 11.97 6.20 3.95
C GLY A 199 10.69 5.35 3.92
N TYR A 200 10.54 4.45 2.93
CA TYR A 200 9.37 3.59 2.80
C TYR A 200 9.65 2.20 3.37
N ASP A 201 8.95 1.85 4.44
CA ASP A 201 8.99 0.50 4.97
C ASP A 201 8.16 -0.45 4.11
N THR A 202 8.74 -1.57 3.69
CA THR A 202 8.08 -2.58 2.85
C THR A 202 6.84 -3.18 3.51
N TYR A 203 6.85 -3.29 4.83
CA TYR A 203 5.75 -3.87 5.58
C TYR A 203 4.51 -2.97 5.61
N SER A 204 4.66 -1.69 5.90
CA SER A 204 3.52 -0.75 6.02
C SER A 204 3.11 -0.14 4.69
N SER A 205 4.07 0.13 3.81
CA SER A 205 3.86 0.85 2.56
C SER A 205 3.72 -0.06 1.34
N GLY A 206 4.08 -1.35 1.49
CA GLY A 206 4.21 -2.27 0.37
C GLY A 206 5.58 -2.16 -0.31
N MET A 207 5.86 -3.06 -1.23
CA MET A 207 7.10 -3.09 -1.99
C MET A 207 7.00 -2.16 -3.20
N ILE A 208 7.93 -1.20 -3.29
CA ILE A 208 8.03 -0.23 -4.39
C ILE A 208 9.29 -0.55 -5.18
N VAL A 209 9.16 -0.64 -6.50
CA VAL A 209 10.26 -0.94 -7.40
C VAL A 209 10.26 0.06 -8.55
N VAL A 210 11.40 0.70 -8.79
CA VAL A 210 11.63 1.60 -9.91
C VAL A 210 12.61 0.95 -10.88
N THR A 211 12.26 0.89 -12.17
CA THR A 211 13.12 0.32 -13.20
C THR A 211 13.32 1.30 -14.34
N ASP A 212 14.47 1.21 -15.01
CA ASP A 212 14.75 1.90 -16.30
C ASP A 212 14.18 1.16 -17.53
N GLY A 213 13.41 0.09 -17.28
CA GLY A 213 12.88 -0.80 -18.31
C GLY A 213 13.68 -2.09 -18.47
N LYS A 214 14.96 -2.12 -18.09
CA LYS A 214 15.83 -3.29 -18.09
C LYS A 214 16.18 -3.75 -16.67
N ASN A 215 16.69 -2.84 -15.85
CA ASN A 215 17.16 -3.14 -14.51
C ASN A 215 16.36 -2.41 -13.43
N VAL A 216 16.39 -2.93 -12.22
CA VAL A 216 15.89 -2.24 -11.04
C VAL A 216 16.89 -1.17 -10.63
N VAL A 217 16.46 0.09 -10.71
CA VAL A 217 17.28 1.25 -10.37
C VAL A 217 17.17 1.57 -8.88
N ALA A 218 15.98 1.39 -8.32
CA ALA A 218 15.72 1.63 -6.91
C ALA A 218 14.57 0.76 -6.40
N SER A 219 14.64 0.39 -5.12
CA SER A 219 13.59 -0.34 -4.42
C SER A 219 13.71 -0.12 -2.92
N ASN A 220 12.58 -0.16 -2.19
CA ASN A 220 12.60 -0.26 -0.74
C ASN A 220 12.89 -1.70 -0.24
N ASP A 221 12.98 -2.68 -1.14
CA ASP A 221 13.61 -3.99 -0.91
C ASP A 221 14.99 -3.98 -1.59
N GLU A 222 16.04 -3.84 -0.78
CA GLU A 222 17.42 -3.72 -1.26
C GLU A 222 17.90 -4.93 -2.05
N ASN A 223 17.32 -6.11 -1.82
CA ASN A 223 17.68 -7.34 -2.54
C ASN A 223 17.33 -7.30 -4.03
N LEU A 224 16.46 -6.38 -4.45
CA LEU A 224 16.04 -6.25 -5.83
C LEU A 224 16.89 -5.28 -6.64
N ILE A 225 17.69 -4.42 -5.99
CA ILE A 225 18.46 -3.37 -6.66
C ILE A 225 19.52 -3.98 -7.58
N GLY A 226 19.58 -3.48 -8.81
CA GLY A 226 20.51 -3.95 -9.85
C GLY A 226 20.08 -5.22 -10.56
N LEU A 227 19.04 -5.92 -10.09
CA LEU A 227 18.54 -7.11 -10.78
C LEU A 227 17.86 -6.74 -12.11
N SER A 228 17.92 -7.65 -13.08
CA SER A 228 17.16 -7.49 -14.32
C SER A 228 15.66 -7.60 -14.05
N SER A 229 14.90 -6.62 -14.55
CA SER A 229 13.44 -6.61 -14.46
C SER A 229 12.78 -7.81 -15.12
N GLU A 230 13.45 -8.45 -16.07
CA GLU A 230 12.99 -9.66 -16.77
C GLU A 230 13.07 -10.90 -15.89
N GLY A 231 14.02 -10.93 -14.94
CA GLY A 231 14.18 -12.02 -13.97
C GLY A 231 13.19 -11.99 -12.81
N ILE A 232 12.44 -10.89 -12.63
CA ILE A 232 11.50 -10.72 -11.52
C ILE A 232 10.08 -11.03 -12.01
N ASN A 233 9.57 -12.20 -11.62
CA ASN A 233 8.30 -12.74 -12.10
C ASN A 233 7.10 -11.81 -11.88
N ILE A 234 6.98 -11.21 -10.68
CA ILE A 234 5.87 -10.29 -10.36
C ILE A 234 5.86 -9.03 -11.23
N ILE A 235 7.04 -8.51 -11.61
CA ILE A 235 7.16 -7.37 -12.50
C ILE A 235 6.64 -7.75 -13.90
N GLN A 236 7.04 -8.94 -14.41
CA GLN A 236 6.59 -9.41 -15.71
C GLN A 236 5.07 -9.61 -15.77
N GLN A 237 4.46 -10.17 -14.73
CA GLN A 237 3.01 -10.35 -14.67
C GLN A 237 2.26 -9.00 -14.73
N VAL A 238 2.77 -7.95 -14.09
CA VAL A 238 2.17 -6.60 -14.14
C VAL A 238 2.43 -5.92 -15.47
N LYS A 239 3.65 -6.06 -16.04
CA LYS A 239 4.06 -5.45 -17.32
C LYS A 239 3.21 -5.91 -18.51
N GLN A 240 2.68 -7.14 -18.46
CA GLN A 240 1.79 -7.69 -19.49
C GLN A 240 0.37 -7.10 -19.46
N LYS A 241 0.03 -6.31 -18.47
CA LYS A 241 -1.31 -5.72 -18.28
C LYS A 241 -1.26 -4.22 -18.57
N PRO A 242 -2.42 -3.61 -18.89
CA PRO A 242 -2.49 -2.16 -19.07
C PRO A 242 -1.97 -1.39 -17.87
N ALA A 243 -1.23 -0.31 -18.11
CA ALA A 243 -0.75 0.58 -17.06
C ALA A 243 -1.92 1.09 -16.18
N ASN A 244 -1.62 1.37 -14.92
CA ASN A 244 -2.57 1.84 -13.91
C ASN A 244 -3.71 0.87 -13.54
N LYS A 245 -3.68 -0.39 -14.00
CA LYS A 245 -4.66 -1.40 -13.60
C LYS A 245 -4.14 -2.20 -12.41
N LEU A 246 -5.02 -2.50 -11.45
CA LEU A 246 -4.74 -3.44 -10.38
C LEU A 246 -4.67 -4.86 -10.94
N VAL A 247 -3.61 -5.57 -10.62
CA VAL A 247 -3.35 -6.94 -11.08
C VAL A 247 -3.02 -7.80 -9.87
N ARG A 248 -3.67 -8.97 -9.76
CA ARG A 248 -3.22 -10.00 -8.82
C ARG A 248 -2.04 -10.73 -9.44
N VAL A 249 -0.95 -10.76 -8.70
CA VAL A 249 0.29 -11.44 -9.11
C VAL A 249 0.73 -12.38 -8.00
N SER A 250 1.48 -13.40 -8.36
CA SER A 250 2.00 -14.36 -7.38
C SER A 250 3.45 -14.68 -7.66
N ASP A 251 4.23 -14.79 -6.58
CA ASP A 251 5.57 -15.33 -6.63
C ASP A 251 5.71 -16.43 -5.57
N ARG A 252 6.04 -17.65 -6.04
CA ARG A 252 6.18 -18.87 -5.22
C ARG A 252 4.97 -19.06 -4.27
N LYS A 253 5.10 -18.63 -2.98
CA LYS A 253 4.07 -18.79 -1.94
C LYS A 253 3.32 -17.49 -1.61
N CYS A 254 3.82 -16.34 -2.08
CA CYS A 254 3.26 -15.03 -1.77
C CYS A 254 2.36 -14.53 -2.89
N ARG A 255 1.23 -13.94 -2.53
CA ARG A 255 0.29 -13.29 -3.44
C ARG A 255 0.26 -11.80 -3.17
N TYR A 256 0.32 -11.02 -4.25
CA TYR A 256 0.35 -9.57 -4.17
C TYR A 256 -0.72 -8.96 -5.07
N ILE A 257 -1.17 -7.77 -4.68
CA ILE A 257 -1.86 -6.86 -5.58
C ILE A 257 -0.80 -5.91 -6.12
N GLY A 258 -0.56 -5.96 -7.44
CA GLY A 258 0.42 -5.15 -8.12
C GLY A 258 -0.22 -4.07 -8.99
N ARG A 259 0.47 -2.94 -9.13
CA ARG A 259 0.11 -1.86 -10.05
C ARG A 259 1.38 -1.22 -10.58
N MET A 260 1.33 -0.73 -11.81
CA MET A 260 2.44 -0.05 -12.47
C MET A 260 1.98 1.30 -13.02
N THR A 261 2.87 2.29 -12.96
CA THR A 261 2.75 3.52 -13.73
C THR A 261 4.00 3.75 -14.57
N LYS A 262 3.82 4.33 -15.76
CA LYS A 262 4.92 4.67 -16.66
C LYS A 262 5.27 6.14 -16.49
N GLY A 263 6.54 6.45 -16.19
CA GLY A 263 7.14 7.77 -16.28
C GLY A 263 7.74 8.03 -17.67
N ARG A 264 8.55 9.10 -17.80
CA ARG A 264 9.28 9.42 -19.01
C ARG A 264 10.41 8.40 -19.25
N ASP A 265 11.24 8.19 -18.22
CA ASP A 265 12.46 7.39 -18.30
C ASP A 265 12.42 6.17 -17.37
N TYR A 266 11.39 6.04 -16.54
CA TYR A 266 11.25 5.00 -15.53
C TYR A 266 9.87 4.37 -15.54
N TYR A 267 9.82 3.13 -15.06
CA TYR A 267 8.59 2.42 -14.71
C TYR A 267 8.57 2.25 -13.19
N VAL A 268 7.49 2.64 -12.56
CA VAL A 268 7.32 2.51 -11.12
C VAL A 268 6.26 1.44 -10.85
N TYR A 269 6.64 0.44 -10.08
CA TYR A 269 5.79 -0.68 -9.66
C TYR A 269 5.55 -0.60 -8.17
N MET A 270 4.37 -0.99 -7.74
CA MET A 270 4.04 -1.14 -6.34
C MET A 270 3.29 -2.45 -6.14
N PHE A 271 3.67 -3.19 -5.07
CA PHE A 271 3.10 -4.47 -4.71
C PHE A 271 2.70 -4.45 -3.24
N ILE A 272 1.44 -4.81 -2.95
CA ILE A 272 0.93 -4.93 -1.60
C ILE A 272 0.55 -6.40 -1.38
N ASP A 273 0.99 -6.98 -0.27
CA ASP A 273 0.63 -8.36 0.10
C ASP A 273 -0.89 -8.52 0.19
N GLU A 274 -1.43 -9.61 -0.38
CA GLU A 274 -2.88 -9.83 -0.43
C GLU A 274 -3.48 -10.00 0.98
N GLN A 275 -2.74 -10.57 1.93
CA GLN A 275 -3.21 -10.72 3.31
C GLN A 275 -3.35 -9.36 4.00
N MET A 276 -2.39 -8.46 3.77
CA MET A 276 -2.45 -7.09 4.28
C MET A 276 -3.56 -6.28 3.63
N ALA A 277 -3.69 -6.41 2.30
CA ALA A 277 -4.72 -5.72 1.54
C ALA A 277 -6.14 -6.02 2.04
N PHE A 278 -6.39 -7.23 2.57
CA PHE A 278 -7.70 -7.67 3.06
C PHE A 278 -7.76 -7.93 4.58
N ALA A 279 -6.82 -7.40 5.34
CA ALA A 279 -6.79 -7.56 6.80
C ALA A 279 -8.07 -7.03 7.49
N SER A 280 -8.71 -5.98 6.94
CA SER A 280 -9.94 -5.43 7.48
C SER A 280 -11.14 -6.37 7.32
N VAL A 281 -11.16 -7.22 6.31
CA VAL A 281 -12.24 -8.22 6.10
C VAL A 281 -12.35 -9.12 7.32
N PHE A 282 -11.24 -9.68 7.79
CA PHE A 282 -11.23 -10.56 8.96
C PHE A 282 -11.68 -9.84 10.23
N LYS A 283 -11.19 -8.62 10.45
CA LYS A 283 -11.60 -7.79 11.59
C LYS A 283 -13.10 -7.48 11.57
N ASN A 284 -13.63 -7.08 10.42
CA ASN A 284 -15.06 -6.77 10.26
C ASN A 284 -15.94 -8.00 10.45
N LEU A 285 -15.52 -9.17 9.94
CA LEU A 285 -16.23 -10.43 10.16
C LEU A 285 -16.30 -10.81 11.64
N LEU A 286 -15.21 -10.64 12.38
CA LEU A 286 -15.17 -10.91 13.81
C LEU A 286 -16.13 -10.01 14.60
N VAL A 287 -16.14 -8.71 14.28
CA VAL A 287 -17.07 -7.75 14.92
C VAL A 287 -18.53 -8.13 14.62
N VAL A 288 -18.86 -8.43 13.37
CA VAL A 288 -20.22 -8.85 12.97
C VAL A 288 -20.61 -10.16 13.63
N LEU A 289 -19.69 -11.11 13.76
CA LEU A 289 -19.93 -12.38 14.48
C LEU A 289 -20.29 -12.14 15.96
N LEU A 290 -19.52 -11.32 16.65
CA LEU A 290 -19.77 -11.00 18.06
C LEU A 290 -21.11 -10.30 18.24
N LEU A 291 -21.43 -9.31 17.40
CA LEU A 291 -22.72 -8.63 17.41
C LEU A 291 -23.87 -9.59 17.14
N TYR A 292 -23.70 -10.47 16.16
CA TYR A 292 -24.71 -11.48 15.81
C TYR A 292 -24.97 -12.45 16.97
N ILE A 293 -23.93 -12.98 17.62
CA ILE A 293 -24.04 -13.83 18.81
C ILE A 293 -24.78 -13.09 19.93
N PHE A 294 -24.44 -11.82 20.18
CA PHE A 294 -25.11 -11.01 21.19
C PHE A 294 -26.61 -10.84 20.91
N VAL A 295 -26.98 -10.53 19.68
CA VAL A 295 -28.40 -10.39 19.29
C VAL A 295 -29.15 -11.72 19.46
N VAL A 296 -28.58 -12.82 18.97
CA VAL A 296 -29.18 -14.15 19.11
C VAL A 296 -29.35 -14.52 20.58
N ALA A 297 -28.32 -14.33 21.40
CA ALA A 297 -28.39 -14.59 22.85
C ALA A 297 -29.47 -13.73 23.55
N SER A 298 -29.57 -12.46 23.18
CA SER A 298 -30.61 -11.55 23.71
C SER A 298 -32.03 -11.99 23.35
N VAL A 299 -32.24 -12.43 22.09
CA VAL A 299 -33.52 -12.99 21.64
C VAL A 299 -33.87 -14.28 22.41
N PHE A 300 -32.90 -15.16 22.61
CA PHE A 300 -33.11 -16.38 23.41
C PHE A 300 -33.42 -16.07 24.87
N ALA A 301 -32.70 -15.15 25.49
CA ALA A 301 -32.95 -14.72 26.87
C ALA A 301 -34.34 -14.10 27.04
N PHE A 302 -34.74 -13.24 26.09
CA PHE A 302 -36.07 -12.64 26.08
C PHE A 302 -37.16 -13.69 25.93
N ARG A 303 -37.05 -14.64 24.98
CA ARG A 303 -37.98 -15.76 24.80
C ARG A 303 -38.09 -16.61 26.09
N ARG A 304 -36.95 -16.92 26.72
CA ARG A 304 -36.94 -17.71 27.97
C ARG A 304 -37.70 -17.01 29.07
N ARG A 305 -37.48 -15.68 29.26
CA ARG A 305 -38.22 -14.87 30.24
C ARG A 305 -39.70 -14.81 29.92
N SER A 306 -40.06 -14.55 28.65
CA SER A 306 -41.49 -14.49 28.23
C SER A 306 -42.22 -15.84 28.42
N ASN A 307 -41.57 -16.95 28.10
CA ASN A 307 -42.15 -18.28 28.32
C ASN A 307 -42.33 -18.61 29.78
N ALA A 308 -41.37 -18.22 30.62
CA ALA A 308 -41.47 -18.41 32.08
C ALA A 308 -42.62 -17.57 32.69
N GLN A 309 -42.83 -16.36 32.20
CA GLN A 309 -43.93 -15.51 32.62
C GLN A 309 -45.31 -16.11 32.20
N LEU A 310 -45.41 -16.58 30.97
CA LEU A 310 -46.62 -17.24 30.45
C LEU A 310 -46.96 -18.50 31.27
N LEU A 311 -45.96 -19.33 31.57
CA LEU A 311 -46.17 -20.53 32.38
C LEU A 311 -46.64 -20.16 33.80
N LYS A 312 -46.07 -19.12 34.43
CA LYS A 312 -46.50 -18.64 35.74
C LYS A 312 -47.96 -18.15 35.74
N ILE A 313 -48.35 -17.40 34.71
CA ILE A 313 -49.74 -16.96 34.53
C ILE A 313 -50.71 -18.16 34.39
N GLN A 314 -50.34 -19.18 33.57
CA GLN A 314 -51.13 -20.39 33.39
C GLN A 314 -51.31 -21.16 34.73
N MET A 315 -50.22 -21.31 35.52
CA MET A 315 -50.28 -21.97 36.81
C MET A 315 -51.20 -21.20 37.81
N MET A 316 -51.09 -19.87 37.84
CA MET A 316 -52.02 -19.06 38.68
C MET A 316 -53.49 -19.17 38.26
N GLN A 317 -53.77 -19.22 36.95
CA GLN A 317 -55.12 -19.45 36.43
C GLN A 317 -55.65 -20.83 36.78
N GLU A 318 -54.83 -21.86 36.70
CA GLU A 318 -55.21 -23.24 37.07
C GLU A 318 -55.48 -23.37 38.56
N GLU A 319 -54.68 -22.77 39.40
CA GLU A 319 -54.91 -22.74 40.85
C GLU A 319 -56.18 -21.99 41.20
N ALA A 320 -56.45 -20.82 40.60
CA ALA A 320 -57.68 -20.08 40.82
C ALA A 320 -58.92 -20.87 40.37
N TYR A 321 -58.81 -21.61 39.25
CA TYR A 321 -59.87 -22.47 38.77
C TYR A 321 -60.15 -23.67 39.74
N LYS A 322 -59.09 -24.31 40.23
CA LYS A 322 -59.17 -25.38 41.25
C LYS A 322 -59.86 -24.90 42.52
N GLN A 323 -59.46 -23.68 43.01
CA GLN A 323 -60.09 -23.09 44.22
C GLN A 323 -61.60 -22.84 43.99
N LYS A 324 -61.97 -22.33 42.82
CA LYS A 324 -63.37 -22.09 42.50
C LYS A 324 -64.16 -23.40 42.45
N LEU A 325 -63.66 -24.47 41.85
CA LEU A 325 -64.28 -25.78 41.84
C LEU A 325 -64.45 -26.36 43.25
N LEU A 326 -63.43 -26.21 44.13
CA LEU A 326 -63.51 -26.62 45.52
C LEU A 326 -64.62 -25.88 46.29
N GLN A 327 -64.76 -24.57 46.08
CA GLN A 327 -65.83 -23.78 46.70
C GLN A 327 -67.20 -24.19 46.21
N GLU A 328 -67.36 -24.47 44.89
CA GLU A 328 -68.63 -24.97 44.32
C GLU A 328 -68.99 -26.36 44.84
N ALA A 329 -68.01 -27.27 44.97
CA ALA A 329 -68.21 -28.58 45.57
C ALA A 329 -68.63 -28.48 47.03
N GLN A 330 -67.96 -27.63 47.84
CA GLN A 330 -68.34 -27.41 49.21
C GLN A 330 -69.75 -26.83 49.35
N ARG A 331 -70.16 -25.89 48.52
CA ARG A 331 -71.54 -25.34 48.47
C ARG A 331 -72.56 -26.42 48.10
N ALA A 332 -72.23 -27.27 47.17
CA ALA A 332 -73.13 -28.38 46.76
C ALA A 332 -73.29 -29.39 47.95
N ASP A 333 -72.18 -29.74 48.61
CA ASP A 333 -72.21 -30.61 49.79
C ASP A 333 -73.04 -29.99 50.97
N MET A 334 -72.85 -28.70 51.22
CA MET A 334 -73.67 -28.03 52.27
C MET A 334 -75.15 -28.02 51.93
N ALA A 335 -75.49 -27.73 50.64
CA ALA A 335 -76.84 -27.76 50.15
C ALA A 335 -77.47 -29.19 50.23
N ASN A 336 -76.65 -30.21 49.92
CA ASN A 336 -77.14 -31.62 49.98
C ASN A 336 -77.32 -32.08 51.45
N ASN A 337 -76.37 -31.66 52.37
CA ASN A 337 -76.53 -31.97 53.74
C ASN A 337 -77.75 -31.24 54.41
N ALA A 338 -77.97 -29.98 54.08
CA ALA A 338 -79.12 -29.22 54.49
C ALA A 338 -80.45 -29.88 53.99
N LYS A 339 -80.46 -30.36 52.70
CA LYS A 339 -81.59 -31.09 52.17
C LYS A 339 -81.82 -32.43 52.87
N THR A 340 -80.76 -33.15 53.16
CA THR A 340 -80.87 -34.43 53.90
C THR A 340 -81.39 -34.20 55.37
N GLU A 341 -80.86 -33.20 56.02
CA GLU A 341 -81.35 -32.82 57.39
C GLU A 341 -82.80 -32.37 57.40
N PHE A 342 -83.22 -31.58 56.38
CA PHE A 342 -84.60 -31.17 56.22
C PHE A 342 -85.52 -32.41 55.99
N LEU A 343 -85.15 -33.33 55.15
CA LEU A 343 -85.91 -34.57 54.87
C LEU A 343 -86.03 -35.48 56.15
N GLN A 344 -84.92 -35.56 56.90
CA GLN A 344 -84.92 -36.28 58.20
C GLN A 344 -85.85 -35.64 59.20
N ARG A 345 -85.80 -34.33 59.33
CA ARG A 345 -86.73 -33.62 60.25
C ARG A 345 -88.19 -33.77 59.81
N MET A 346 -88.44 -33.56 58.50
CA MET A 346 -89.82 -33.81 57.97
C MET A 346 -90.28 -35.23 58.19
N SER A 347 -89.43 -36.23 57.97
CA SER A 347 -89.75 -37.64 58.16
C SER A 347 -90.11 -37.89 59.64
N HIS A 348 -89.33 -37.26 60.54
CA HIS A 348 -89.61 -37.35 62.01
C HIS A 348 -90.94 -36.65 62.36
N ASP A 349 -91.20 -35.46 61.83
CA ASP A 349 -92.36 -34.65 62.16
C ASP A 349 -93.67 -35.28 61.52
N ILE A 350 -93.54 -36.01 60.47
CA ILE A 350 -94.61 -36.79 59.83
C ILE A 350 -94.90 -38.11 60.65
N ARG A 351 -93.80 -38.79 61.02
CA ARG A 351 -93.92 -40.07 61.76
C ARG A 351 -94.52 -39.91 63.13
N THR A 352 -94.28 -38.80 63.85
CA THR A 352 -94.77 -38.54 65.18
C THR A 352 -96.33 -38.48 65.20
N PRO A 353 -97.03 -37.67 64.36
CA PRO A 353 -98.49 -37.65 64.36
C PRO A 353 -99.12 -38.94 63.79
N ILE A 354 -98.47 -39.62 62.81
CA ILE A 354 -98.91 -40.86 62.25
C ILE A 354 -98.89 -41.94 63.34
N ASN A 355 -97.85 -42.06 64.14
CA ASN A 355 -97.75 -43.00 65.26
C ASN A 355 -98.78 -42.65 66.33
N GLY A 356 -98.99 -41.32 66.55
CA GLY A 356 -100.02 -40.86 67.47
C GLY A 356 -101.47 -41.30 67.03
N ILE A 357 -101.74 -41.12 65.79
CA ILE A 357 -103.05 -41.59 65.19
C ILE A 357 -103.15 -43.10 65.30
N ARG A 358 -102.10 -43.86 64.97
CA ARG A 358 -102.12 -45.34 65.04
C ARG A 358 -102.35 -45.82 66.48
N GLY A 359 -101.68 -45.16 67.46
CA GLY A 359 -101.90 -45.50 68.87
C GLY A 359 -103.29 -45.12 69.46
N MET A 360 -104.10 -44.31 68.70
CA MET A 360 -105.52 -44.03 69.08
C MET A 360 -106.51 -44.98 68.44
N ILE A 361 -106.12 -45.77 67.51
CA ILE A 361 -106.94 -46.72 66.79
C ILE A 361 -106.78 -48.15 67.34
N GLU A 362 -105.70 -48.47 68.05
CA GLU A 362 -105.56 -49.71 68.82
C GLU A 362 -106.14 -49.47 70.25
#